data_dd679377e63f97fb8a68a3cca2d0c491
#
_entry.id   dd679377e63f97fb8a68a3cca2d0c491
#
_cell.length_a   1.000
_cell.length_b   1.000
_cell.length_c   1.000
_cell.angle_alpha   90.00
_cell.angle_beta   90.00
_cell.angle_gamma   90.00
#
_symmetry.space_group_name_H-M   'P 1'
#
loop_
_entity.id
_entity.type
_entity.pdbx_description
1 polymer ?
#
loop_
_entity_poly.entity_id
_entity_poly.type
_entity_poly.pdbx_seq_one_letter_code
_entity_poly.pdbx_strand_id
1 'polypeptide(L)'
;EMFRRLAADGISFTDEELFGSNPQTVITRAHVARAMVQKGFCSSANQAFKKYLEYGGRYCPPKEETEPESIVKILLKNGAFAALAHPFLYKLGDKQTKALITRLAEAGMQGLEVYHSSNYPLESRKLQKMAAGLKLLPTGGSDFHGSCKPDISIGTGRGGLRVSELLLEDIRRCVCPKSQKGT
;
A
#
# COMPACT_ATOMS: atom_id res chain seq x y z
N GLU A 1 19.65 -9.77 5.02
CA GLU A 1 19.55 -11.17 4.59
C GLU A 1 19.36 -11.27 3.06
N MET A 2 18.38 -10.56 2.45
CA MET A 2 18.12 -10.59 1.01
C MET A 2 19.39 -10.28 0.19
N PHE A 3 20.06 -9.17 0.46
CA PHE A 3 21.28 -8.79 -0.27
C PHE A 3 22.41 -9.81 -0.11
N ARG A 4 22.56 -10.41 1.07
CA ARG A 4 23.55 -11.46 1.29
C ARG A 4 23.30 -12.68 0.40
N ARG A 5 22.03 -13.09 0.26
CA ARG A 5 21.67 -14.23 -0.59
C ARG A 5 21.81 -13.93 -2.07
N LEU A 6 21.45 -12.71 -2.50
CA LEU A 6 21.66 -12.26 -3.88
C LEU A 6 23.15 -12.21 -4.22
N ALA A 7 23.97 -11.66 -3.33
CA ALA A 7 25.41 -11.59 -3.54
C ALA A 7 26.08 -12.96 -3.64
N ALA A 8 25.62 -13.95 -2.89
CA ALA A 8 26.12 -15.33 -2.98
C ALA A 8 25.91 -15.95 -4.38
N ASP A 9 24.92 -15.48 -5.13
CA ASP A 9 24.65 -15.90 -6.51
C ASP A 9 25.16 -14.86 -7.54
N GLY A 10 26.09 -13.98 -7.15
CA GLY A 10 26.73 -13.00 -8.04
C GLY A 10 25.87 -11.77 -8.36
N ILE A 11 24.77 -11.56 -7.65
CA ILE A 11 23.87 -10.41 -7.83
C ILE A 11 24.15 -9.39 -6.74
N SER A 12 24.91 -8.36 -7.05
CA SER A 12 25.26 -7.29 -6.12
C SER A 12 24.86 -5.92 -6.66
N PHE A 13 24.64 -4.97 -5.76
CA PHE A 13 24.25 -3.61 -6.06
C PHE A 13 25.09 -2.63 -5.25
N THR A 14 25.40 -1.49 -5.86
CA THR A 14 25.98 -0.34 -5.15
C THR A 14 24.88 0.46 -4.45
N ASP A 15 25.27 1.28 -3.50
CA ASP A 15 24.33 2.18 -2.81
C ASP A 15 23.66 3.13 -3.82
N GLU A 16 24.42 3.65 -4.81
CA GLU A 16 23.89 4.53 -5.85
C GLU A 16 22.80 3.84 -6.71
N GLU A 17 23.00 2.57 -7.06
CA GLU A 17 22.03 1.79 -7.83
C GLU A 17 20.72 1.56 -7.05
N LEU A 18 20.80 1.48 -5.72
CA LEU A 18 19.63 1.26 -4.85
C LEU A 18 18.96 2.56 -4.43
N PHE A 19 19.72 3.53 -3.93
CA PHE A 19 19.20 4.79 -3.38
C PHE A 19 18.91 5.84 -4.46
N GLY A 20 19.57 5.76 -5.63
CA GLY A 20 19.53 6.81 -6.63
C GLY A 20 20.12 8.10 -6.07
N SER A 21 19.44 9.22 -6.31
CA SER A 21 19.90 10.55 -5.88
C SER A 21 19.59 10.89 -4.40
N ASN A 22 18.85 10.04 -3.68
CA ASN A 22 18.47 10.34 -2.30
C ASN A 22 18.93 9.23 -1.33
N PRO A 23 20.03 9.43 -0.59
CA PRO A 23 20.55 8.44 0.35
C PRO A 23 19.65 8.18 1.58
N GLN A 24 18.65 9.02 1.81
CA GLN A 24 17.64 8.83 2.87
C GLN A 24 16.49 7.91 2.45
N THR A 25 16.52 7.38 1.21
CA THR A 25 15.48 6.49 0.71
C THR A 25 15.45 5.17 1.49
N VAL A 26 14.29 4.78 1.98
CA VAL A 26 14.08 3.44 2.54
C VAL A 26 14.03 2.44 1.39
N ILE A 27 15.00 1.53 1.35
CA ILE A 27 15.09 0.54 0.29
C ILE A 27 13.98 -0.50 0.42
N THR A 28 13.20 -0.63 -0.64
CA THR A 28 12.14 -1.62 -0.79
C THR A 28 12.47 -2.62 -1.90
N ARG A 29 11.73 -3.71 -1.99
CA ARG A 29 11.87 -4.68 -3.10
C ARG A 29 11.69 -4.04 -4.48
N ALA A 30 10.91 -2.96 -4.58
CA ALA A 30 10.73 -2.22 -5.84
C ALA A 30 12.04 -1.54 -6.30
N HIS A 31 12.82 -1.00 -5.38
CA HIS A 31 14.15 -0.43 -5.70
C HIS A 31 15.10 -1.51 -6.21
N VAL A 32 15.10 -2.67 -5.54
CA VAL A 32 15.90 -3.83 -5.97
C VAL A 32 15.46 -4.33 -7.34
N ALA A 33 14.15 -4.46 -7.59
CA ALA A 33 13.61 -4.86 -8.89
C ALA A 33 14.06 -3.90 -10.01
N ARG A 34 14.02 -2.59 -9.76
CA ARG A 34 14.51 -1.57 -10.70
C ARG A 34 16.00 -1.76 -10.98
N ALA A 35 16.83 -1.88 -9.95
CA ALA A 35 18.26 -2.09 -10.10
C ALA A 35 18.58 -3.38 -10.86
N MET A 36 17.84 -4.46 -10.62
CA MET A 36 17.97 -5.72 -11.37
C MET A 36 17.69 -5.56 -12.86
N VAL A 37 16.66 -4.78 -13.21
CA VAL A 37 16.35 -4.49 -14.62
C VAL A 37 17.45 -3.64 -15.26
N GLN A 38 17.92 -2.60 -14.57
CA GLN A 38 18.99 -1.73 -15.06
C GLN A 38 20.31 -2.48 -15.30
N LYS A 39 20.61 -3.46 -14.46
CA LYS A 39 21.80 -4.34 -14.60
C LYS A 39 21.59 -5.52 -15.56
N GLY A 40 20.42 -5.68 -16.14
CA GLY A 40 20.14 -6.75 -17.11
C GLY A 40 19.92 -8.14 -16.50
N PHE A 41 19.75 -8.27 -15.18
CA PHE A 41 19.40 -9.56 -14.54
C PHE A 41 17.99 -10.04 -14.90
N CYS A 42 17.11 -9.12 -15.28
CA CYS A 42 15.76 -9.39 -15.75
C CYS A 42 15.26 -8.30 -16.70
N SER A 43 14.30 -8.65 -17.54
CA SER A 43 13.74 -7.75 -18.57
C SER A 43 12.66 -6.81 -18.05
N SER A 44 12.11 -7.07 -16.87
CA SER A 44 11.06 -6.24 -16.26
C SER A 44 11.00 -6.41 -14.74
N ALA A 45 10.44 -5.41 -14.07
CA ALA A 45 10.19 -5.47 -12.62
C ALA A 45 9.30 -6.69 -12.25
N ASN A 46 8.29 -7.00 -13.06
CA ASN A 46 7.44 -8.18 -12.84
C ASN A 46 8.24 -9.48 -12.88
N GLN A 47 9.19 -9.61 -13.80
CA GLN A 47 10.08 -10.76 -13.86
C GLN A 47 11.00 -10.81 -12.62
N ALA A 48 11.53 -9.66 -12.18
CA ALA A 48 12.32 -9.57 -10.96
C ALA A 48 11.52 -10.06 -9.74
N PHE A 49 10.27 -9.60 -9.59
CA PHE A 49 9.41 -10.05 -8.50
C PHE A 49 9.14 -11.55 -8.54
N LYS A 50 8.80 -12.11 -9.68
CA LYS A 50 8.49 -13.55 -9.80
C LYS A 50 9.70 -14.43 -9.57
N LYS A 51 10.87 -14.05 -10.09
CA LYS A 51 12.05 -14.94 -10.11
C LYS A 51 12.96 -14.77 -8.88
N TYR A 52 13.08 -13.55 -8.36
CA TYR A 52 14.08 -13.24 -7.34
C TYR A 52 13.48 -12.68 -6.05
N LEU A 53 12.41 -11.89 -6.15
CA LEU A 53 11.90 -11.09 -5.04
C LEU A 53 10.54 -11.57 -4.54
N GLU A 54 10.16 -12.81 -4.88
CA GLU A 54 8.95 -13.45 -4.34
C GLU A 54 9.07 -13.58 -2.83
N TYR A 55 8.01 -13.19 -2.13
CA TYR A 55 7.97 -13.25 -0.67
C TYR A 55 7.96 -14.71 -0.20
N GLY A 56 8.81 -15.04 0.77
CA GLY A 56 9.02 -16.42 1.19
C GLY A 56 9.93 -17.23 0.27
N GLY A 57 10.37 -16.66 -0.85
CA GLY A 57 11.28 -17.29 -1.79
C GLY A 57 12.76 -17.30 -1.34
N ARG A 58 13.61 -17.84 -2.21
CA ARG A 58 15.04 -18.06 -1.92
C ARG A 58 15.77 -16.80 -1.41
N TYR A 59 15.52 -15.64 -2.02
CA TYR A 59 16.22 -14.40 -1.70
C TYR A 59 15.46 -13.51 -0.70
N CYS A 60 14.15 -13.69 -0.61
CA CYS A 60 13.28 -12.93 0.29
C CYS A 60 12.63 -13.88 1.30
N PRO A 61 13.37 -14.37 2.32
CA PRO A 61 12.80 -15.26 3.33
C PRO A 61 11.62 -14.57 4.03
N PRO A 62 10.67 -15.34 4.55
CA PRO A 62 9.58 -14.78 5.32
C PRO A 62 10.15 -14.01 6.52
N LYS A 63 9.53 -12.87 6.82
CA LYS A 63 9.78 -12.12 8.04
C LYS A 63 8.76 -12.55 9.09
N GLU A 64 9.06 -12.29 10.35
CA GLU A 64 8.01 -12.27 11.38
C GLU A 64 6.94 -11.28 10.95
N GLU A 65 5.73 -11.78 10.76
CA GLU A 65 4.60 -10.95 10.36
C GLU A 65 4.00 -10.34 11.63
N THR A 66 3.92 -9.03 11.64
CA THR A 66 3.16 -8.32 12.68
C THR A 66 1.69 -8.39 12.31
N GLU A 67 0.86 -8.85 13.26
CA GLU A 67 -0.58 -8.90 13.06
C GLU A 67 -1.12 -7.52 12.65
N PRO A 68 -1.94 -7.44 11.60
CA PRO A 68 -2.44 -6.17 11.08
C PRO A 68 -3.15 -5.32 12.13
N GLU A 69 -3.86 -5.96 13.08
CA GLU A 69 -4.51 -5.29 14.20
C GLU A 69 -3.52 -4.59 15.14
N SER A 70 -2.33 -5.17 15.32
CA SER A 70 -1.26 -4.55 16.10
C SER A 70 -0.72 -3.32 15.41
N ILE A 71 -0.61 -3.35 14.08
CA ILE A 71 -0.21 -2.18 13.27
C ILE A 71 -1.23 -1.06 13.42
N VAL A 72 -2.53 -1.37 13.32
CA VAL A 72 -3.60 -0.38 13.54
C VAL A 72 -3.44 0.28 14.91
N LYS A 73 -3.27 -0.49 15.98
CA LYS A 73 -3.09 0.03 17.34
C LYS A 73 -1.86 0.93 17.47
N ILE A 74 -0.73 0.56 16.83
CA ILE A 74 0.49 1.36 16.82
C ILE A 74 0.25 2.70 16.11
N LEU A 75 -0.40 2.69 14.95
CA LEU A 75 -0.72 3.90 14.19
C LEU A 75 -1.59 4.85 15.03
N LEU A 76 -2.66 4.33 15.62
CA LEU A 76 -3.57 5.12 16.46
C LEU A 76 -2.88 5.69 17.70
N LYS A 77 -2.03 4.91 18.37
CA LYS A 77 -1.24 5.37 19.52
C LYS A 77 -0.33 6.54 19.17
N ASN A 78 0.11 6.64 17.94
CA ASN A 78 0.93 7.74 17.44
C ASN A 78 0.12 8.87 16.75
N GLY A 79 -1.20 8.89 16.94
CA GLY A 79 -2.07 9.93 16.38
C GLY A 79 -2.27 9.86 14.87
N ALA A 80 -1.91 8.75 14.23
CA ALA A 80 -2.08 8.58 12.79
C ALA A 80 -3.49 8.10 12.44
N PHE A 81 -3.97 8.48 11.25
CA PHE A 81 -5.17 7.92 10.64
C PHE A 81 -4.83 6.57 10.00
N ALA A 82 -5.46 5.51 10.49
CA ALA A 82 -5.26 4.16 9.97
C ALA A 82 -6.33 3.80 8.94
N ALA A 83 -5.92 3.49 7.72
CA ALA A 83 -6.82 3.04 6.65
C ALA A 83 -6.26 1.81 5.93
N LEU A 84 -7.14 0.88 5.53
CA LEU A 84 -6.76 -0.26 4.69
C LEU A 84 -6.74 0.16 3.23
N ALA A 85 -5.57 0.05 2.59
CA ALA A 85 -5.38 0.35 1.19
C ALA A 85 -5.79 -0.83 0.28
N HIS A 86 -6.33 -0.54 -0.89
CA HIS A 86 -6.59 -1.45 -2.02
C HIS A 86 -6.98 -2.90 -1.64
N PRO A 87 -8.04 -3.13 -0.82
CA PRO A 87 -8.32 -4.43 -0.20
C PRO A 87 -8.58 -5.56 -1.19
N PHE A 88 -9.09 -5.28 -2.39
CA PHE A 88 -9.31 -6.29 -3.41
C PHE A 88 -8.02 -6.76 -4.12
N LEU A 89 -6.93 -6.00 -4.02
CA LEU A 89 -5.64 -6.45 -4.57
C LEU A 89 -5.02 -7.60 -3.79
N TYR A 90 -5.48 -7.88 -2.56
CA TYR A 90 -5.07 -9.06 -1.79
C TYR A 90 -5.66 -10.38 -2.33
N LYS A 91 -6.64 -10.32 -3.23
CA LYS A 91 -7.26 -11.48 -3.89
C LYS A 91 -7.85 -12.52 -2.92
N LEU A 92 -8.32 -12.08 -1.78
CA LEU A 92 -8.89 -12.93 -0.73
C LEU A 92 -10.32 -13.41 -1.04
N GLY A 93 -10.98 -12.84 -2.05
CA GLY A 93 -12.41 -13.01 -2.28
C GLY A 93 -13.29 -12.21 -1.29
N ASP A 94 -14.55 -12.01 -1.65
CA ASP A 94 -15.46 -11.09 -0.95
C ASP A 94 -15.62 -11.41 0.55
N LYS A 95 -15.77 -12.69 0.91
CA LYS A 95 -16.00 -13.14 2.28
C LYS A 95 -14.79 -12.85 3.19
N GLN A 96 -13.59 -13.21 2.73
CA GLN A 96 -12.36 -13.02 3.51
C GLN A 96 -11.97 -11.54 3.56
N THR A 97 -12.16 -10.79 2.47
CA THR A 97 -11.94 -9.34 2.45
C THR A 97 -12.84 -8.64 3.46
N LYS A 98 -14.13 -8.99 3.51
CA LYS A 98 -15.06 -8.45 4.51
C LYS A 98 -14.62 -8.81 5.93
N ALA A 99 -14.21 -10.05 6.18
CA ALA A 99 -13.74 -10.49 7.49
C ALA A 99 -12.48 -9.69 7.93
N LEU A 100 -11.52 -9.49 7.04
CA LEU A 100 -10.34 -8.69 7.31
C LEU A 100 -10.71 -7.23 7.66
N ILE A 101 -11.54 -6.59 6.85
CA ILE A 101 -11.97 -5.21 7.08
C ILE A 101 -12.69 -5.10 8.44
N THR A 102 -13.54 -6.07 8.79
CA THR A 102 -14.26 -6.09 10.07
C THR A 102 -13.29 -6.19 11.25
N ARG A 103 -12.34 -7.14 11.21
CA ARG A 103 -11.32 -7.31 12.26
C ARG A 103 -10.49 -6.03 12.46
N LEU A 104 -10.09 -5.37 11.37
CA LEU A 104 -9.32 -4.13 11.45
C LEU A 104 -10.16 -2.96 11.98
N ALA A 105 -11.44 -2.88 11.61
CA ALA A 105 -12.36 -1.89 12.17
C ALA A 105 -12.55 -2.09 13.69
N GLU A 106 -12.70 -3.34 14.15
CA GLU A 106 -12.76 -3.70 15.57
C GLU A 106 -11.46 -3.34 16.33
N ALA A 107 -10.31 -3.40 15.64
CA ALA A 107 -9.03 -2.94 16.19
C ALA A 107 -8.88 -1.40 16.25
N GLY A 108 -9.86 -0.67 15.70
CA GLY A 108 -9.91 0.79 15.70
C GLY A 108 -9.52 1.46 14.37
N MET A 109 -9.35 0.71 13.28
CA MET A 109 -9.12 1.28 11.96
C MET A 109 -10.21 2.28 11.60
N GLN A 110 -9.84 3.42 11.02
CA GLN A 110 -10.73 4.57 10.82
C GLN A 110 -11.14 4.75 9.36
N GLY A 111 -10.37 4.21 8.41
CA GLY A 111 -10.60 4.41 6.99
C GLY A 111 -10.51 3.14 6.15
N LEU A 112 -11.14 3.20 4.97
CA LEU A 112 -11.09 2.14 3.97
C LEU A 112 -10.93 2.76 2.59
N GLU A 113 -9.95 2.29 1.80
CA GLU A 113 -9.80 2.76 0.43
C GLU A 113 -10.88 2.15 -0.46
N VAL A 114 -11.82 3.00 -0.83
CA VAL A 114 -12.98 2.68 -1.67
C VAL A 114 -12.71 2.95 -3.14
N TYR A 115 -12.01 4.07 -3.41
CA TYR A 115 -11.76 4.57 -4.75
C TYR A 115 -10.30 4.32 -5.13
N HIS A 116 -10.07 3.33 -6.00
CA HIS A 116 -8.73 2.93 -6.43
C HIS A 116 -8.69 2.70 -7.94
N SER A 117 -7.54 2.96 -8.57
CA SER A 117 -7.35 2.83 -10.02
C SER A 117 -7.64 1.44 -10.59
N SER A 118 -7.50 0.40 -9.77
CA SER A 118 -7.74 -0.98 -10.17
C SER A 118 -9.14 -1.49 -9.82
N ASN A 119 -9.96 -0.69 -9.13
CA ASN A 119 -11.31 -1.11 -8.78
C ASN A 119 -12.28 -0.88 -9.95
N TYR A 120 -13.08 -1.90 -10.26
CA TYR A 120 -14.26 -1.70 -11.07
C TYR A 120 -15.35 -0.95 -10.29
N PRO A 121 -16.31 -0.28 -10.97
CA PRO A 121 -17.40 0.44 -10.31
C PRO A 121 -18.19 -0.41 -9.29
N LEU A 122 -18.37 -1.70 -9.59
CA LEU A 122 -19.06 -2.62 -8.67
C LEU A 122 -18.23 -2.90 -7.40
N GLU A 123 -16.93 -2.99 -7.52
CA GLU A 123 -16.02 -3.20 -6.40
C GLU A 123 -16.00 -1.98 -5.47
N SER A 124 -15.89 -0.78 -6.04
CA SER A 124 -16.01 0.47 -5.27
C SER A 124 -17.35 0.56 -4.53
N ARG A 125 -18.46 0.18 -5.18
CA ARG A 125 -19.78 0.14 -4.51
C ARG A 125 -19.83 -0.88 -3.35
N LYS A 126 -19.19 -2.05 -3.50
CA LYS A 126 -19.09 -3.04 -2.42
C LYS A 126 -18.31 -2.48 -1.24
N LEU A 127 -17.14 -1.88 -1.49
CA LEU A 127 -16.31 -1.27 -0.44
C LEU A 127 -17.01 -0.09 0.23
N GLN A 128 -17.74 0.72 -0.53
CA GLN A 128 -18.54 1.82 0.02
C GLN A 128 -19.61 1.33 1.00
N LYS A 129 -20.31 0.24 0.66
CA LYS A 129 -21.28 -0.38 1.55
C LYS A 129 -20.62 -0.97 2.81
N MET A 130 -19.45 -1.59 2.67
CA MET A 130 -18.68 -2.10 3.81
C MET A 130 -18.21 -0.96 4.72
N ALA A 131 -17.66 0.11 4.15
CA ALA A 131 -17.22 1.29 4.90
C ALA A 131 -18.39 1.92 5.69
N ALA A 132 -19.53 2.14 5.04
CA ALA A 132 -20.72 2.68 5.70
C ALA A 132 -21.23 1.79 6.84
N GLY A 133 -21.29 0.48 6.62
CA GLY A 133 -21.75 -0.49 7.62
C GLY A 133 -20.85 -0.60 8.85
N LEU A 134 -19.56 -0.31 8.68
CA LEU A 134 -18.55 -0.36 9.75
C LEU A 134 -18.14 1.05 10.26
N LYS A 135 -18.83 2.10 9.80
CA LYS A 135 -18.55 3.50 10.15
C LYS A 135 -17.10 3.93 9.84
N LEU A 136 -16.52 3.35 8.79
CA LEU A 136 -15.20 3.74 8.30
C LEU A 136 -15.33 4.91 7.32
N LEU A 137 -14.37 5.83 7.37
CA LEU A 137 -14.27 6.91 6.39
C LEU A 137 -13.78 6.35 5.05
N PRO A 138 -14.49 6.61 3.93
CA PRO A 138 -13.99 6.23 2.63
C PRO A 138 -12.78 7.07 2.26
N THR A 139 -11.78 6.42 1.69
CA THR A 139 -10.59 7.07 1.12
C THR A 139 -10.43 6.68 -0.34
N GLY A 140 -9.46 7.27 -1.02
CA GLY A 140 -9.12 6.87 -2.37
C GLY A 140 -7.81 7.46 -2.85
N GLY A 141 -7.25 6.82 -3.87
CA GLY A 141 -6.00 7.23 -4.49
C GLY A 141 -5.73 6.50 -5.80
N SER A 142 -4.84 7.06 -6.61
CA SER A 142 -4.46 6.46 -7.89
C SER A 142 -3.46 5.31 -7.76
N ASP A 143 -2.81 5.19 -6.63
CA ASP A 143 -1.69 4.25 -6.43
C ASP A 143 -0.56 4.48 -7.44
N PHE A 144 -0.30 5.76 -7.73
CA PHE A 144 0.75 6.20 -8.64
C PHE A 144 2.14 5.84 -8.11
N HIS A 145 2.98 5.25 -8.97
CA HIS A 145 4.33 4.81 -8.65
C HIS A 145 5.36 5.24 -9.70
N GLY A 146 5.14 6.38 -10.35
CA GLY A 146 6.03 6.89 -11.38
C GLY A 146 6.21 5.91 -12.54
N SER A 147 7.43 5.79 -13.03
CA SER A 147 7.77 4.89 -14.13
C SER A 147 7.56 3.40 -13.85
N CYS A 148 7.39 3.00 -12.59
CA CYS A 148 7.08 1.61 -12.22
C CYS A 148 5.65 1.20 -12.60
N LYS A 149 4.73 2.17 -12.72
CA LYS A 149 3.35 2.01 -13.17
C LYS A 149 3.01 3.11 -14.19
N PRO A 150 3.55 3.02 -15.42
CA PRO A 150 3.46 4.11 -16.41
C PRO A 150 2.04 4.39 -16.89
N ASP A 151 1.12 3.44 -16.73
CA ASP A 151 -0.29 3.54 -17.07
C ASP A 151 -1.15 4.21 -15.98
N ILE A 152 -0.55 4.57 -14.84
CA ILE A 152 -1.24 5.22 -13.72
C ILE A 152 -0.79 6.68 -13.62
N SER A 153 -1.73 7.61 -13.70
CA SER A 153 -1.49 9.05 -13.48
C SER A 153 -1.93 9.48 -12.09
N ILE A 154 -1.25 10.48 -11.52
CA ILE A 154 -1.65 11.08 -10.25
C ILE A 154 -3.08 11.60 -10.36
N GLY A 155 -3.91 11.29 -9.38
CA GLY A 155 -5.28 11.79 -9.24
C GLY A 155 -6.31 11.12 -10.15
N THR A 156 -5.95 10.75 -11.37
CA THR A 156 -6.89 10.18 -12.35
C THR A 156 -6.75 8.68 -12.61
N GLY A 157 -5.70 8.06 -12.06
CA GLY A 157 -5.42 6.65 -12.26
C GLY A 157 -5.23 6.30 -13.73
N ARG A 158 -6.01 5.39 -14.26
CA ARG A 158 -6.10 5.07 -15.71
C ARG A 158 -7.07 5.98 -16.47
N GLY A 159 -7.31 7.22 -16.00
CA GLY A 159 -8.15 8.23 -16.63
C GLY A 159 -9.59 8.29 -16.10
N GLY A 160 -10.07 7.25 -15.40
CA GLY A 160 -11.46 7.17 -14.91
C GLY A 160 -11.65 7.45 -13.42
N LEU A 161 -10.57 7.52 -12.65
CA LEU A 161 -10.65 7.71 -11.20
C LEU A 161 -11.12 9.14 -10.87
N ARG A 162 -12.07 9.24 -9.95
CA ARG A 162 -12.55 10.50 -9.37
C ARG A 162 -12.60 10.35 -7.87
N VAL A 163 -11.77 11.09 -7.17
CA VAL A 163 -11.72 11.11 -5.69
C VAL A 163 -12.08 12.53 -5.24
N SER A 164 -13.14 12.64 -4.44
CA SER A 164 -13.60 13.95 -3.95
C SER A 164 -12.67 14.47 -2.86
N GLU A 165 -12.36 15.77 -2.90
CA GLU A 165 -11.61 16.45 -1.84
C GLU A 165 -12.33 16.41 -0.48
N LEU A 166 -13.66 16.32 -0.48
CA LEU A 166 -14.46 16.21 0.75
C LEU A 166 -14.03 15.02 1.62
N LEU A 167 -13.54 13.94 1.02
CA LEU A 167 -13.00 12.79 1.78
C LEU A 167 -11.80 13.18 2.62
N LEU A 168 -10.93 14.06 2.10
CA LEU A 168 -9.78 14.56 2.85
C LEU A 168 -10.22 15.46 4.00
N GLU A 169 -11.26 16.25 3.82
CA GLU A 169 -11.81 17.09 4.89
C GLU A 169 -12.37 16.26 6.03
N ASP A 170 -13.05 15.14 5.72
CA ASP A 170 -13.55 14.21 6.73
C ASP A 170 -12.40 13.56 7.52
N ILE A 171 -11.33 13.15 6.84
CA ILE A 171 -10.13 12.62 7.48
C ILE A 171 -9.48 13.68 8.39
N ARG A 172 -9.32 14.91 7.89
CA ARG A 172 -8.76 16.02 8.69
C ARG A 172 -9.57 16.29 9.97
N ARG A 173 -10.90 16.24 9.87
CA ARG A 173 -11.77 16.38 11.05
C ARG A 173 -11.60 15.25 12.05
N CYS A 174 -11.31 14.04 11.58
CA CYS A 174 -11.09 12.87 12.41
C CYS A 174 -9.74 12.96 13.17
N VAL A 175 -8.66 13.40 12.49
CA VAL A 175 -7.30 13.44 13.06
C VAL A 175 -7.04 14.71 13.86
N CYS A 176 -7.61 15.83 13.44
CA CYS A 176 -7.47 17.13 14.10
C CYS A 176 -8.86 17.64 14.52
N PRO A 177 -9.51 17.05 15.54
CA PRO A 177 -10.74 17.62 16.04
C PRO A 177 -10.45 19.07 16.49
N LYS A 178 -11.14 20.04 15.86
CA LYS A 178 -11.05 21.43 16.30
C LYS A 178 -11.36 21.42 17.79
N SER A 179 -10.39 21.85 18.62
CA SER A 179 -10.66 22.13 20.03
C SER A 179 -11.90 23.00 20.06
N GLN A 180 -12.98 22.48 20.62
CA GLN A 180 -14.14 23.32 20.95
C GLN A 180 -13.61 24.41 21.88
N LYS A 181 -13.37 25.61 21.33
CA LYS A 181 -13.20 26.79 22.15
C LYS A 181 -14.52 26.92 22.89
N GLY A 182 -14.49 26.59 24.18
CA GLY A 182 -15.57 26.88 25.10
C GLY A 182 -15.89 28.35 25.01
N THR A 183 -17.13 28.68 24.77
CA THR A 183 -17.76 29.93 25.06
C THR A 183 -17.93 30.08 26.57
#